data_906f9dfabf3bf2fdbd29df04b2e195e6
#
_entry.id   906f9dfabf3bf2fdbd29df04b2e195e6
#
_cell.length_a   1.000
_cell.length_b   1.000
_cell.length_c   1.000
_cell.angle_alpha   90.00
_cell.angle_beta   90.00
_cell.angle_gamma   90.00
#
_symmetry.space_group_name_H-M   'P 1'
#
loop_
_entity.id
_entity.type
_entity.pdbx_description
1 polymer ?
#
loop_
_entity_poly.entity_id
_entity_poly.type
_entity_poly.pdbx_seq_one_letter_code
_entity_poly.pdbx_strand_id
1 'polypeptide(L)'
;LLKGKFTPSDKPLLEPRTRVKPDNVLAPSPQGTEPKPDNLIVVNPAVVYRPTDGKYLLFFKGNIYDPHWRGIHGVAISDHPDGPFTALDEPVFHLEGVEGKLSAEDPYVWYHKRDKCFYAVFKDFNGKFTKGDACLAIMRSDDGIKWQLPQHSLFMKKELILANGDTVKVKRLERPQLLLNEEGDPEVLYAACSIDNVNPKINGGSFNVQIRIKIKKN
;
A
#
# COMPACT_ATOMS: atom_id res chain seq x y z
N LEU A 1 22.41 -13.47 -4.30
CA LEU A 1 21.81 -13.96 -3.05
C LEU A 1 22.34 -13.13 -1.89
N LEU A 2 21.46 -12.42 -1.19
CA LEU A 2 21.79 -11.72 0.03
C LEU A 2 22.26 -12.76 1.07
N LYS A 3 23.57 -12.79 1.34
CA LYS A 3 24.15 -13.58 2.42
C LYS A 3 24.32 -12.65 3.60
N GLY A 4 23.39 -12.65 4.53
CA GLY A 4 23.50 -11.83 5.73
C GLY A 4 22.44 -12.17 6.76
N LYS A 5 22.75 -11.91 8.00
CA LYS A 5 21.81 -12.00 9.12
C LYS A 5 21.07 -10.68 9.18
N PHE A 6 19.75 -10.70 9.04
CA PHE A 6 18.94 -9.52 9.28
C PHE A 6 18.90 -9.23 10.79
N THR A 7 19.34 -8.05 11.17
CA THR A 7 19.28 -7.58 12.56
C THR A 7 18.24 -6.46 12.59
N PRO A 8 17.16 -6.58 13.37
CA PRO A 8 16.21 -5.49 13.51
C PRO A 8 16.87 -4.29 14.18
N SER A 9 16.39 -3.09 13.84
CA SER A 9 16.79 -1.88 14.55
C SER A 9 16.24 -1.90 15.98
N ASP A 10 16.98 -1.33 16.93
CA ASP A 10 16.55 -1.19 18.32
C ASP A 10 15.38 -0.22 18.49
N LYS A 11 15.18 0.66 17.51
CA LYS A 11 14.10 1.65 17.47
C LYS A 11 13.36 1.58 16.14
N PRO A 12 12.04 1.83 16.14
CA PRO A 12 11.30 1.96 14.87
C PRO A 12 11.80 3.17 14.08
N LEU A 13 11.80 3.06 12.75
CA LEU A 13 12.21 4.15 11.84
C LEU A 13 11.22 5.30 11.83
N LEU A 14 9.97 5.06 12.18
CA LEU A 14 8.90 6.04 12.27
C LEU A 14 7.97 5.67 13.43
N GLU A 15 7.67 6.64 14.27
CA GLU A 15 6.69 6.53 15.34
C GLU A 15 5.50 7.48 15.09
N PRO A 16 4.29 7.15 15.58
CA PRO A 16 3.18 8.10 15.54
C PRO A 16 3.51 9.38 16.29
N ARG A 17 3.17 10.54 15.73
CA ARG A 17 3.35 11.84 16.40
C ARG A 17 2.55 11.97 17.68
N THR A 18 1.33 11.44 17.69
CA THR A 18 0.50 11.33 18.87
C THR A 18 0.27 9.87 19.17
N ARG A 19 1.05 9.32 20.11
CA ARG A 19 0.96 7.91 20.43
C ARG A 19 -0.19 7.62 21.36
N VAL A 20 -1.07 6.71 20.95
CA VAL A 20 -2.10 6.10 21.80
C VAL A 20 -1.50 4.84 22.43
N LYS A 21 -1.85 4.54 23.68
CA LYS A 21 -1.44 3.29 24.33
C LYS A 21 -1.92 2.09 23.47
N PRO A 22 -1.17 0.97 23.43
CA PRO A 22 -1.52 -0.19 22.61
C PRO A 22 -2.93 -0.74 22.86
N ASP A 23 -3.42 -0.67 24.09
CA ASP A 23 -4.78 -1.05 24.50
C ASP A 23 -5.85 -0.04 24.08
N ASN A 24 -5.45 1.16 23.64
CA ASN A 24 -6.32 2.27 23.25
C ASN A 24 -6.18 2.64 21.78
N VAL A 25 -5.65 1.77 20.91
CA VAL A 25 -5.46 2.07 19.49
C VAL A 25 -6.76 2.40 18.75
N LEU A 26 -7.91 2.05 19.31
CA LEU A 26 -9.24 2.38 18.79
C LEU A 26 -9.84 3.65 19.43
N ALA A 27 -9.15 4.25 20.38
CA ALA A 27 -9.62 5.48 21.02
C ALA A 27 -9.57 6.65 20.03
N PRO A 28 -10.46 7.65 20.19
CA PRO A 28 -10.36 8.89 19.44
C PRO A 28 -9.03 9.59 19.67
N SER A 29 -8.57 10.36 18.69
CA SER A 29 -7.48 11.31 18.91
C SER A 29 -7.84 12.28 20.04
N PRO A 30 -6.85 12.75 20.82
CA PRO A 30 -7.11 13.76 21.85
C PRO A 30 -7.83 14.99 21.27
N GLN A 31 -8.70 15.60 22.08
CA GLN A 31 -9.43 16.81 21.67
C GLN A 31 -8.45 17.90 21.20
N GLY A 32 -8.73 18.54 20.07
CA GLY A 32 -7.89 19.57 19.48
C GLY A 32 -6.72 19.03 18.66
N THR A 33 -6.57 17.71 18.54
CA THR A 33 -5.56 17.13 17.66
C THR A 33 -6.01 17.30 16.20
N GLU A 34 -5.19 17.96 15.40
CA GLU A 34 -5.41 18.02 13.95
C GLU A 34 -5.25 16.63 13.34
N PRO A 35 -6.20 16.15 12.52
CA PRO A 35 -6.12 14.81 11.91
C PRO A 35 -4.95 14.73 10.92
N LYS A 36 -3.91 13.96 11.27
CA LYS A 36 -2.74 13.68 10.43
C LYS A 36 -2.59 12.18 10.24
N PRO A 37 -1.98 11.72 9.14
CA PRO A 37 -1.88 10.28 8.83
C PRO A 37 -1.24 9.44 9.93
N ASP A 38 -0.30 10.01 10.68
CA ASP A 38 0.51 9.33 11.70
C ASP A 38 0.05 9.63 13.16
N ASN A 39 -1.18 10.13 13.37
CA ASN A 39 -1.61 10.48 14.72
C ASN A 39 -1.78 9.28 15.66
N LEU A 40 -2.28 8.15 15.20
CA LEU A 40 -2.62 7.03 16.05
C LEU A 40 -1.68 5.83 15.89
N ILE A 41 -1.43 5.41 14.67
CA ILE A 41 -0.58 4.26 14.33
C ILE A 41 0.18 4.51 13.04
N VAL A 42 1.30 3.81 12.86
CA VAL A 42 2.03 3.70 11.60
C VAL A 42 2.32 2.22 11.37
N VAL A 43 1.77 1.66 10.28
CA VAL A 43 1.85 0.24 9.94
C VAL A 43 1.94 0.04 8.42
N ASN A 44 2.18 -1.18 7.96
CA ASN A 44 2.20 -1.57 6.54
C ASN A 44 3.16 -0.71 5.71
N PRO A 45 4.48 -0.74 6.02
CA PRO A 45 5.45 0.11 5.37
C PRO A 45 5.74 -0.30 3.93
N ALA A 46 5.99 0.69 3.07
CA ALA A 46 6.60 0.51 1.76
C ALA A 46 7.64 1.62 1.55
N VAL A 47 8.87 1.25 1.19
CA VAL A 47 9.96 2.21 1.00
C VAL A 47 10.36 2.24 -0.46
N VAL A 48 10.58 3.44 -1.00
CA VAL A 48 11.11 3.63 -2.35
C VAL A 48 12.13 4.76 -2.36
N TYR A 49 13.17 4.58 -3.17
CA TYR A 49 14.14 5.64 -3.46
C TYR A 49 13.59 6.59 -4.52
N ARG A 50 13.73 7.90 -4.28
CA ARG A 50 13.36 8.96 -5.22
C ARG A 50 14.62 9.52 -5.90
N PRO A 51 14.89 9.17 -7.16
CA PRO A 51 16.14 9.53 -7.83
C PRO A 51 16.24 11.01 -8.18
N THR A 52 15.14 11.77 -8.18
CA THR A 52 15.13 13.18 -8.54
C THR A 52 15.83 14.09 -7.51
N ASP A 53 15.85 13.67 -6.24
CA ASP A 53 16.47 14.43 -5.14
C ASP A 53 17.28 13.56 -4.17
N GLY A 54 17.43 12.27 -4.47
CA GLY A 54 18.22 11.33 -3.65
C GLY A 54 17.57 10.91 -2.34
N LYS A 55 16.26 11.17 -2.16
CA LYS A 55 15.57 10.88 -0.90
C LYS A 55 14.87 9.53 -0.90
N TYR A 56 14.56 9.06 0.29
CA TYR A 56 13.76 7.86 0.53
C TYR A 56 12.36 8.26 0.99
N LEU A 57 11.35 7.63 0.38
CA LEU A 57 9.95 7.80 0.73
C LEU A 57 9.47 6.55 1.45
N LEU A 58 9.01 6.69 2.68
CA LEU A 58 8.41 5.62 3.49
C LEU A 58 6.90 5.85 3.53
N PHE A 59 6.17 5.06 2.77
CA PHE A 59 4.70 5.03 2.82
C PHE A 59 4.26 4.17 3.99
N PHE A 60 3.19 4.59 4.65
CA PHE A 60 2.62 3.87 5.77
C PHE A 60 1.10 4.01 5.79
N LYS A 61 0.44 3.02 6.37
CA LYS A 61 -0.96 3.12 6.75
C LYS A 61 -1.05 3.63 8.17
N GLY A 62 -1.83 4.66 8.36
CA GLY A 62 -2.24 5.18 9.66
C GLY A 62 -3.72 5.03 9.88
N ASN A 63 -4.20 5.56 10.99
CA ASN A 63 -5.62 5.66 11.29
C ASN A 63 -5.92 6.99 11.96
N ILE A 64 -7.11 7.50 11.68
CA ILE A 64 -7.69 8.64 12.39
C ILE A 64 -9.07 8.24 12.92
N TYR A 65 -9.49 8.92 13.96
CA TYR A 65 -10.82 8.76 14.54
C TYR A 65 -11.49 10.12 14.60
N ASP A 66 -12.33 10.41 13.59
CA ASP A 66 -13.08 11.66 13.53
C ASP A 66 -14.23 11.55 12.50
N PRO A 67 -15.49 11.49 12.90
CA PRO A 67 -16.03 10.96 14.15
C PRO A 67 -16.00 9.43 14.21
N HIS A 68 -15.52 8.77 13.16
CA HIS A 68 -15.46 7.32 13.02
C HIS A 68 -14.04 6.87 12.69
N TRP A 69 -13.75 5.64 13.06
CA TRP A 69 -12.51 4.99 12.74
C TRP A 69 -12.33 4.84 11.21
N ARG A 70 -11.23 5.37 10.69
CA ARG A 70 -10.88 5.25 9.26
C ARG A 70 -9.39 5.11 9.04
N GLY A 71 -9.02 4.22 8.09
CA GLY A 71 -7.66 4.10 7.60
C GLY A 71 -7.30 5.28 6.71
N ILE A 72 -6.05 5.70 6.79
CA ILE A 72 -5.45 6.77 5.99
C ILE A 72 -4.03 6.36 5.62
N HIS A 73 -3.49 6.86 4.52
CA HIS A 73 -2.09 6.63 4.16
C HIS A 73 -1.32 7.93 4.26
N GLY A 74 -0.12 7.81 4.79
CA GLY A 74 0.86 8.88 4.84
C GLY A 74 2.14 8.52 4.13
N VAL A 75 3.02 9.51 3.99
CA VAL A 75 4.39 9.35 3.52
C VAL A 75 5.32 10.13 4.44
N ALA A 76 6.46 9.52 4.75
CA ALA A 76 7.55 10.16 5.47
C ALA A 76 8.80 10.18 4.58
N ILE A 77 9.64 11.20 4.74
CA ILE A 77 10.80 11.45 3.89
C ILE A 77 12.07 11.41 4.72
N SER A 78 13.13 10.83 4.16
CA SER A 78 14.48 10.81 4.75
C SER A 78 15.56 10.96 3.67
N ASP A 79 16.72 11.45 4.07
CA ASP A 79 17.94 11.46 3.24
C ASP A 79 18.65 10.08 3.25
N HIS A 80 18.29 9.20 4.21
CA HIS A 80 18.91 7.88 4.37
C HIS A 80 17.85 6.77 4.45
N PRO A 81 18.17 5.54 3.98
CA PRO A 81 17.22 4.42 4.02
C PRO A 81 16.86 3.96 5.43
N ASP A 82 17.72 4.23 6.40
CA ASP A 82 17.57 3.91 7.83
C ASP A 82 17.10 5.12 8.67
N GLY A 83 16.65 6.20 7.99
CA GLY A 83 16.08 7.38 8.64
C GLY A 83 17.13 8.41 9.13
N PRO A 84 16.71 9.36 9.96
CA PRO A 84 15.35 9.52 10.49
C PRO A 84 14.34 9.93 9.40
N PHE A 85 13.12 9.40 9.50
CA PHE A 85 12.02 9.75 8.62
C PHE A 85 11.13 10.82 9.26
N THR A 86 10.73 11.83 8.45
CA THR A 86 9.80 12.89 8.85
C THR A 86 8.50 12.73 8.07
N ALA A 87 7.40 12.47 8.79
CA ALA A 87 6.08 12.32 8.19
C ALA A 87 5.54 13.66 7.68
N LEU A 88 4.95 13.66 6.48
CA LEU A 88 4.20 14.78 5.95
C LEU A 88 2.81 14.84 6.59
N ASP A 89 2.22 16.03 6.59
CA ASP A 89 0.91 16.28 7.20
C ASP A 89 -0.23 15.80 6.31
N GLU A 90 -0.05 15.90 4.99
CA GLU A 90 -1.07 15.55 4.02
C GLU A 90 -1.13 14.05 3.74
N PRO A 91 -2.33 13.48 3.61
CA PRO A 91 -2.48 12.08 3.24
C PRO A 91 -2.10 11.84 1.78
N VAL A 92 -1.63 10.62 1.50
CA VAL A 92 -1.41 10.09 0.15
C VAL A 92 -2.48 9.05 -0.20
N PHE A 93 -2.57 8.67 -1.48
CA PHE A 93 -3.61 7.76 -2.00
C PHE A 93 -5.03 8.24 -1.63
N HIS A 94 -5.22 9.54 -1.70
CA HIS A 94 -6.49 10.21 -1.42
C HIS A 94 -7.18 10.59 -2.73
N LEU A 95 -8.52 10.49 -2.76
CA LEU A 95 -9.35 10.96 -3.86
C LEU A 95 -10.19 12.14 -3.37
N GLU A 96 -10.05 13.29 -4.01
CA GLU A 96 -10.85 14.46 -3.72
C GLU A 96 -12.35 14.16 -3.91
N GLY A 97 -13.19 14.67 -3.02
CA GLY A 97 -14.63 14.50 -3.05
C GLY A 97 -15.13 13.10 -2.71
N VAL A 98 -14.24 12.20 -2.28
CA VAL A 98 -14.64 10.89 -1.76
C VAL A 98 -14.66 10.91 -0.24
N GLU A 99 -15.83 11.16 0.32
CA GLU A 99 -16.04 11.09 1.76
C GLU A 99 -16.07 9.64 2.28
N GLY A 100 -15.67 9.46 3.53
CA GLY A 100 -15.79 8.21 4.26
C GLY A 100 -14.52 7.39 4.35
N LYS A 101 -14.67 6.08 4.59
CA LYS A 101 -13.55 5.17 4.81
C LYS A 101 -12.64 5.11 3.59
N LEU A 102 -11.33 5.33 3.79
CA LEU A 102 -10.36 5.08 2.75
C LEU A 102 -10.37 3.61 2.34
N SER A 103 -10.24 3.41 1.04
CA SER A 103 -10.32 2.10 0.40
C SER A 103 -8.96 1.43 0.22
N ALA A 104 -7.86 2.20 0.21
CA ALA A 104 -6.51 1.70 -0.05
C ALA A 104 -5.91 0.94 1.14
N GLU A 105 -5.18 -0.17 0.88
CA GLU A 105 -4.39 -0.90 1.88
C GLU A 105 -3.19 -1.60 1.23
N ASP A 106 -2.12 -1.79 2.02
CA ASP A 106 -0.91 -2.54 1.66
C ASP A 106 -0.28 -2.10 0.32
N PRO A 107 0.13 -0.84 0.16
CA PRO A 107 0.70 -0.38 -1.10
C PRO A 107 2.06 -1.02 -1.37
N TYR A 108 2.30 -1.41 -2.62
CA TYR A 108 3.62 -1.61 -3.19
C TYR A 108 3.92 -0.43 -4.08
N VAL A 109 4.97 0.32 -3.79
CA VAL A 109 5.36 1.54 -4.51
C VAL A 109 6.70 1.34 -5.18
N TRP A 110 6.81 1.76 -6.45
CA TRP A 110 8.09 1.71 -7.16
C TRP A 110 8.28 2.92 -8.08
N TYR A 111 9.54 3.21 -8.40
CA TYR A 111 9.91 4.17 -9.42
C TYR A 111 10.10 3.45 -10.76
N HIS A 112 9.37 3.89 -11.78
CA HIS A 112 9.45 3.35 -13.13
C HIS A 112 10.47 4.17 -13.93
N LYS A 113 11.59 3.54 -14.30
CA LYS A 113 12.75 4.24 -14.87
C LYS A 113 12.46 4.86 -16.24
N ARG A 114 11.79 4.11 -17.13
CA ARG A 114 11.45 4.58 -18.47
C ARG A 114 10.46 5.75 -18.42
N ASP A 115 9.41 5.64 -17.62
CA ASP A 115 8.35 6.65 -17.53
C ASP A 115 8.73 7.80 -16.58
N LYS A 116 9.85 7.65 -15.83
CA LYS A 116 10.36 8.62 -14.85
C LYS A 116 9.30 9.08 -13.84
N CYS A 117 8.49 8.16 -13.37
CA CYS A 117 7.43 8.43 -12.42
C CYS A 117 7.27 7.27 -11.43
N PHE A 118 6.46 7.46 -10.42
CA PHE A 118 6.11 6.44 -9.45
C PHE A 118 4.78 5.79 -9.83
N TYR A 119 4.68 4.51 -9.54
CA TYR A 119 3.44 3.77 -9.51
C TYR A 119 3.24 3.15 -8.13
N ALA A 120 1.99 2.97 -7.75
CA ALA A 120 1.60 2.25 -6.55
C ALA A 120 0.48 1.27 -6.89
N VAL A 121 0.67 0.00 -6.51
CA VAL A 121 -0.38 -1.02 -6.54
C VAL A 121 -0.79 -1.32 -5.11
N PHE A 122 -2.08 -1.32 -4.83
CA PHE A 122 -2.63 -1.54 -3.51
C PHE A 122 -4.01 -2.21 -3.57
N LYS A 123 -4.45 -2.75 -2.45
CA LYS A 123 -5.79 -3.28 -2.31
C LYS A 123 -6.80 -2.14 -2.27
N ASP A 124 -7.78 -2.16 -3.17
CA ASP A 124 -8.97 -1.31 -3.16
C ASP A 124 -10.12 -2.04 -2.48
N PHE A 125 -10.40 -1.70 -1.23
CA PHE A 125 -11.41 -2.39 -0.43
C PHE A 125 -12.84 -2.26 -0.95
N ASN A 126 -13.16 -1.08 -1.44
CA ASN A 126 -14.54 -0.68 -1.74
C ASN A 126 -14.75 -0.38 -3.23
N GLY A 127 -13.74 -0.62 -4.06
CA GLY A 127 -13.81 -0.30 -5.48
C GLY A 127 -13.84 1.20 -5.80
N LYS A 128 -13.45 2.06 -4.86
CA LYS A 128 -13.51 3.52 -5.06
C LYS A 128 -12.50 4.03 -6.08
N PHE A 129 -11.32 3.41 -6.13
CA PHE A 129 -10.27 3.77 -7.08
C PHE A 129 -10.53 3.21 -8.46
N THR A 130 -11.16 2.05 -8.55
CA THR A 130 -11.43 1.35 -9.81
C THR A 130 -12.85 1.56 -10.34
N LYS A 131 -13.72 2.23 -9.56
CA LYS A 131 -15.16 2.42 -9.86
C LYS A 131 -15.86 1.09 -10.12
N GLY A 132 -15.49 0.07 -9.36
CA GLY A 132 -16.01 -1.29 -9.50
C GLY A 132 -15.95 -2.09 -8.21
N ASP A 133 -15.81 -3.40 -8.33
CA ASP A 133 -15.64 -4.30 -7.19
C ASP A 133 -14.27 -4.13 -6.53
N ALA A 134 -14.19 -4.50 -5.25
CA ALA A 134 -12.92 -4.56 -4.53
C ALA A 134 -11.90 -5.44 -5.27
N CYS A 135 -10.67 -4.94 -5.48
CA CYS A 135 -9.64 -5.55 -6.33
C CYS A 135 -8.25 -4.96 -5.99
N LEU A 136 -7.27 -5.15 -6.86
CA LEU A 136 -6.03 -4.37 -6.83
C LEU A 136 -6.15 -3.16 -7.78
N ALA A 137 -5.91 -1.98 -7.24
CA ALA A 137 -5.88 -0.73 -7.99
C ALA A 137 -4.44 -0.25 -8.22
N ILE A 138 -4.26 0.60 -9.22
CA ILE A 138 -2.98 1.28 -9.49
C ILE A 138 -3.19 2.79 -9.53
N MET A 139 -2.22 3.53 -8.98
CA MET A 139 -2.09 4.99 -9.12
C MET A 139 -0.72 5.35 -9.65
N ARG A 140 -0.60 6.57 -10.18
CA ARG A 140 0.62 7.16 -10.71
C ARG A 140 0.93 8.47 -10.00
N SER A 141 2.23 8.77 -9.83
CA SER A 141 2.71 10.05 -9.30
C SER A 141 4.03 10.45 -9.95
N ASP A 142 4.21 11.75 -10.22
CA ASP A 142 5.48 12.27 -10.75
C ASP A 142 6.51 12.51 -9.64
N ASP A 143 6.08 12.75 -8.41
CA ASP A 143 6.91 13.13 -7.26
C ASP A 143 6.88 12.14 -6.09
N GLY A 144 6.03 11.10 -6.15
CA GLY A 144 5.80 10.15 -5.08
C GLY A 144 4.93 10.69 -3.94
N ILE A 145 4.40 11.89 -4.05
CA ILE A 145 3.58 12.55 -3.01
C ILE A 145 2.17 12.82 -3.53
N LYS A 146 2.06 13.43 -4.70
CA LYS A 146 0.78 13.74 -5.36
C LYS A 146 0.39 12.60 -6.30
N TRP A 147 -0.65 11.88 -5.95
CA TRP A 147 -1.09 10.67 -6.66
C TRP A 147 -2.32 10.92 -7.50
N GLN A 148 -2.35 10.35 -8.69
CA GLN A 148 -3.43 10.47 -9.66
C GLN A 148 -3.89 9.11 -10.14
N LEU A 149 -5.19 8.98 -10.42
CA LEU A 149 -5.73 7.79 -11.08
C LEU A 149 -5.37 7.84 -12.57
N PRO A 150 -4.72 6.80 -13.10
CA PRO A 150 -4.57 6.65 -14.54
C PRO A 150 -5.95 6.35 -15.17
N GLN A 151 -6.03 6.48 -16.50
CA GLN A 151 -7.24 6.13 -17.26
C GLN A 151 -7.74 4.71 -16.95
N HIS A 152 -6.82 3.77 -16.73
CA HIS A 152 -7.08 2.40 -16.32
C HIS A 152 -6.49 2.17 -14.93
N SER A 153 -7.30 2.38 -13.91
CA SER A 153 -6.90 2.24 -12.50
C SER A 153 -7.05 0.81 -11.94
N LEU A 154 -7.70 -0.09 -12.68
CA LEU A 154 -7.80 -1.50 -12.31
C LEU A 154 -6.48 -2.22 -12.67
N PHE A 155 -5.73 -2.65 -11.64
CA PHE A 155 -4.52 -3.45 -11.86
C PHE A 155 -4.86 -4.94 -12.02
N MET A 156 -5.66 -5.51 -11.14
CA MET A 156 -6.08 -6.91 -11.20
C MET A 156 -7.40 -7.13 -10.47
N LYS A 157 -8.29 -7.93 -11.08
CA LYS A 157 -9.51 -8.42 -10.43
C LYS A 157 -9.17 -9.51 -9.42
N LYS A 158 -10.10 -9.79 -8.51
CA LYS A 158 -10.00 -10.94 -7.58
C LYS A 158 -10.33 -12.25 -8.31
N GLU A 159 -9.53 -12.57 -9.32
CA GLU A 159 -9.68 -13.74 -10.17
C GLU A 159 -8.30 -14.35 -10.44
N LEU A 160 -8.20 -15.67 -10.38
CA LEU A 160 -7.00 -16.42 -10.76
C LEU A 160 -7.30 -17.21 -12.04
N ILE A 161 -6.43 -17.09 -13.03
CA ILE A 161 -6.45 -17.95 -14.21
C ILE A 161 -5.53 -19.11 -13.94
N LEU A 162 -6.10 -20.31 -13.90
CA LEU A 162 -5.38 -21.56 -13.65
C LEU A 162 -4.63 -22.04 -14.91
N ALA A 163 -3.71 -23.00 -14.75
CA ALA A 163 -2.92 -23.54 -15.85
C ALA A 163 -3.77 -24.23 -16.94
N ASN A 164 -4.94 -24.75 -16.58
CA ASN A 164 -5.90 -25.34 -17.51
C ASN A 164 -6.81 -24.32 -18.21
N GLY A 165 -6.62 -23.02 -17.93
CA GLY A 165 -7.40 -21.92 -18.50
C GLY A 165 -8.66 -21.55 -17.72
N ASP A 166 -9.03 -22.28 -16.68
CA ASP A 166 -10.18 -21.97 -15.85
C ASP A 166 -9.94 -20.69 -15.04
N THR A 167 -11.02 -19.94 -14.78
CA THR A 167 -10.99 -18.74 -13.94
C THR A 167 -11.67 -19.03 -12.61
N VAL A 168 -10.94 -18.81 -11.53
CA VAL A 168 -11.45 -18.97 -10.15
C VAL A 168 -11.55 -17.61 -9.49
N LYS A 169 -12.74 -17.22 -9.03
CA LYS A 169 -12.96 -16.04 -8.20
C LYS A 169 -12.42 -16.29 -6.80
N VAL A 170 -11.69 -15.30 -6.26
CA VAL A 170 -11.13 -15.35 -4.90
C VAL A 170 -11.78 -14.31 -4.00
N LYS A 171 -11.86 -14.60 -2.71
CA LYS A 171 -12.42 -13.67 -1.72
C LYS A 171 -11.45 -12.57 -1.37
N ARG A 172 -10.16 -12.91 -1.29
CA ARG A 172 -9.08 -11.98 -0.97
C ARG A 172 -7.94 -12.11 -1.96
N LEU A 173 -7.42 -10.99 -2.38
CA LEU A 173 -6.16 -10.81 -3.08
C LEU A 173 -5.55 -9.54 -2.51
N GLU A 174 -4.51 -9.68 -1.70
CA GLU A 174 -4.02 -8.63 -0.80
C GLU A 174 -2.50 -8.62 -0.77
N ARG A 175 -1.91 -7.54 -0.22
CA ARG A 175 -0.46 -7.42 -0.01
C ARG A 175 0.35 -7.64 -1.29
N PRO A 176 0.07 -6.87 -2.34
CA PRO A 176 0.78 -7.01 -3.60
C PRO A 176 2.28 -6.74 -3.42
N GLN A 177 3.10 -7.56 -4.06
CA GLN A 177 4.53 -7.34 -4.26
C GLN A 177 4.84 -7.65 -5.71
N LEU A 178 5.72 -6.89 -6.34
CA LEU A 178 6.04 -7.06 -7.75
C LEU A 178 7.50 -7.45 -7.96
N LEU A 179 7.73 -8.41 -8.83
CA LEU A 179 9.01 -8.55 -9.50
C LEU A 179 8.97 -7.63 -10.73
N LEU A 180 9.94 -6.74 -10.80
CA LEU A 180 10.09 -5.76 -11.89
C LEU A 180 11.27 -6.14 -12.77
N ASN A 181 11.18 -5.81 -14.05
CA ASN A 181 12.36 -5.84 -14.94
C ASN A 181 13.25 -4.60 -14.68
N GLU A 182 14.33 -4.48 -15.46
CA GLU A 182 15.31 -3.38 -15.32
C GLU A 182 14.72 -1.99 -15.59
N GLU A 183 13.67 -1.89 -16.40
CA GLU A 183 12.97 -0.65 -16.73
C GLU A 183 11.90 -0.26 -15.68
N GLY A 184 11.52 -1.22 -14.82
CA GLY A 184 10.47 -1.04 -13.82
C GLY A 184 9.11 -1.59 -14.27
N ASP A 185 9.02 -2.29 -15.40
CA ASP A 185 7.79 -2.96 -15.80
C ASP A 185 7.53 -4.18 -14.89
N PRO A 186 6.32 -4.38 -14.40
CA PRO A 186 6.00 -5.55 -13.58
C PRO A 186 5.93 -6.83 -14.43
N GLU A 187 6.67 -7.87 -14.00
CA GLU A 187 6.69 -9.19 -14.64
C GLU A 187 5.90 -10.23 -13.86
N VAL A 188 5.94 -10.14 -12.52
CA VAL A 188 5.26 -11.09 -11.65
C VAL A 188 4.63 -10.35 -10.47
N LEU A 189 3.39 -10.69 -10.17
CA LEU A 189 2.71 -10.32 -8.94
C LEU A 189 2.79 -11.47 -7.94
N TYR A 190 3.24 -11.16 -6.74
CA TYR A 190 3.10 -11.98 -5.55
C TYR A 190 2.01 -11.38 -4.67
N ALA A 191 1.09 -12.17 -4.16
CA ALA A 191 0.04 -11.67 -3.30
C ALA A 191 -0.44 -12.74 -2.31
N ALA A 192 -1.02 -12.32 -1.19
CA ALA A 192 -1.77 -13.18 -0.31
C ALA A 192 -3.18 -13.37 -0.85
N CYS A 193 -3.65 -14.62 -0.87
CA CYS A 193 -4.92 -14.99 -1.48
C CYS A 193 -5.74 -15.88 -0.53
N SER A 194 -7.07 -15.80 -0.62
CA SER A 194 -7.97 -16.82 -0.07
C SER A 194 -9.18 -17.02 -1.00
N ILE A 195 -9.60 -18.27 -1.16
CA ILE A 195 -10.77 -18.62 -1.97
C ILE A 195 -12.06 -18.37 -1.18
N ASP A 196 -12.05 -18.67 0.11
CA ASP A 196 -13.21 -18.53 0.99
C ASP A 196 -13.02 -17.43 2.05
N ASN A 197 -14.13 -17.05 2.70
CA ASN A 197 -14.08 -16.23 3.90
C ASN A 197 -13.54 -17.06 5.07
N VAL A 198 -12.22 -17.15 5.14
CA VAL A 198 -11.58 -17.93 6.18
C VAL A 198 -11.60 -17.17 7.48
N ASN A 199 -12.06 -17.87 8.52
CA ASN A 199 -11.80 -17.42 9.87
C ASN A 199 -10.27 -17.43 10.09
N PRO A 200 -9.63 -16.28 10.37
CA PRO A 200 -8.18 -16.22 10.54
C PRO A 200 -7.65 -17.08 11.70
N LYS A 201 -8.54 -17.60 12.54
CA LYS A 201 -8.23 -18.54 13.62
C LYS A 201 -8.19 -20.02 13.19
N ILE A 202 -8.58 -20.32 11.95
CA ILE A 202 -8.57 -21.68 11.40
C ILE A 202 -7.45 -21.77 10.37
N ASN A 203 -6.48 -22.64 10.60
CA ASN A 203 -5.37 -22.88 9.68
C ASN A 203 -5.87 -23.39 8.31
N GLY A 204 -5.31 -22.85 7.22
CA GLY A 204 -5.37 -23.46 5.90
C GLY A 204 -6.21 -22.74 4.85
N GLY A 205 -6.76 -21.54 5.14
CA GLY A 205 -7.60 -20.87 4.15
C GLY A 205 -6.95 -19.71 3.39
N SER A 206 -5.68 -19.42 3.66
CA SER A 206 -4.90 -18.42 2.91
C SER A 206 -3.61 -19.01 2.39
N PHE A 207 -3.18 -18.55 1.22
CA PHE A 207 -1.97 -19.01 0.54
C PHE A 207 -1.36 -17.85 -0.26
N ASN A 208 -0.10 -18.00 -0.64
CA ASN A 208 0.56 -17.06 -1.53
C ASN A 208 0.34 -17.49 -2.98
N VAL A 209 0.12 -16.51 -3.85
CA VAL A 209 0.04 -16.69 -5.29
C VAL A 209 1.20 -16.00 -5.99
N GLN A 210 1.60 -16.57 -7.11
CA GLN A 210 2.56 -16.02 -8.05
C GLN A 210 1.88 -15.93 -9.41
N ILE A 211 1.67 -14.72 -9.93
CA ILE A 211 0.92 -14.49 -11.16
C ILE A 211 1.81 -13.75 -12.16
N ARG A 212 2.04 -14.34 -13.32
CA ARG A 212 2.73 -13.65 -14.43
C ARG A 212 1.88 -12.51 -14.95
N ILE A 213 2.49 -11.35 -15.11
CA ILE A 213 1.87 -10.17 -15.69
C ILE A 213 2.25 -10.07 -17.15
N LYS A 214 1.27 -9.87 -18.02
CA LYS A 214 1.49 -9.55 -19.43
C LYS A 214 1.05 -8.10 -19.65
N ILE A 215 2.00 -7.21 -19.88
CA ILE A 215 1.71 -5.85 -20.28
C ILE A 215 1.32 -5.86 -21.75
N LYS A 216 0.11 -5.43 -22.08
CA LYS A 216 -0.27 -5.15 -23.46
C LYS A 216 0.47 -3.88 -23.88
N LYS A 217 1.42 -3.98 -24.78
CA LYS A 217 1.97 -2.82 -25.47
C LYS A 217 0.90 -2.33 -26.45
N ASN A 218 0.45 -1.11 -26.26
CA ASN A 218 -0.39 -0.41 -27.25
C ASN A 218 0.45 -0.01 -28.44
#